data_5bff82b0fc295d7685d247657f0a8f8e
#
_entry.id   5bff82b0fc295d7685d247657f0a8f8e
#
_cell.length_a   1.000
_cell.length_b   1.000
_cell.length_c   1.000
_cell.angle_alpha   90.00
_cell.angle_beta   90.00
_cell.angle_gamma   90.00
#
_symmetry.space_group_name_H-M   'P 1'
#
loop_
_entity.id
_entity.type
_entity.pdbx_description
1 polymer ?
#
loop_
_entity_poly.entity_id
_entity_poly.type
_entity_poly.pdbx_seq_one_letter_code
_entity_poly.pdbx_strand_id
1 'polypeptide(L)'
;MRRFVFTTTLLVATLAAGSVAFGADVEAGRRKSELCGACHGPDGNAMIPGTPSLAGQPTFFTHWQLIKYRDGRRKDELMSGFAAELSDEDMADLAAFYAAQKPRPRESAVDPAKAAAGRALVARHHCSSCHMPKLEGQKQMARLAGQDLTYLLKLLRGFKAQTASDLDGTMTMAAQPLTAQEIESLAHYIAGLTE
;
A
#
# COMPACT_ATOMS: atom_id res chain seq x y z
N MET A 1 -82.44 9.79 -6.56
CA MET A 1 -81.10 10.29 -6.95
C MET A 1 -80.05 9.49 -6.21
N ARG A 2 -79.41 8.51 -6.88
CA ARG A 2 -78.31 7.68 -6.28
C ARG A 2 -76.98 8.31 -6.70
N ARG A 3 -76.19 8.77 -5.72
CA ARG A 3 -74.83 9.29 -5.94
C ARG A 3 -73.83 8.12 -5.96
N PHE A 4 -73.22 7.88 -7.09
CA PHE A 4 -72.06 6.97 -7.25
C PHE A 4 -70.80 7.74 -6.81
N VAL A 5 -70.14 7.21 -5.75
CA VAL A 5 -68.83 7.70 -5.29
C VAL A 5 -67.79 6.80 -5.98
N PHE A 6 -67.01 7.34 -6.91
CA PHE A 6 -65.87 6.66 -7.48
C PHE A 6 -64.64 6.86 -6.59
N THR A 7 -64.20 5.79 -5.94
CA THR A 7 -62.95 5.79 -5.19
C THR A 7 -61.81 5.44 -6.11
N THR A 8 -61.00 6.44 -6.44
CA THR A 8 -59.79 6.25 -7.26
C THR A 8 -58.65 5.78 -6.33
N THR A 9 -58.27 4.51 -6.41
CA THR A 9 -57.13 3.97 -5.69
C THR A 9 -55.85 4.34 -6.41
N LEU A 10 -55.06 5.22 -5.83
CA LEU A 10 -53.75 5.63 -6.30
C LEU A 10 -52.71 4.56 -5.92
N LEU A 11 -52.24 3.79 -6.89
CA LEU A 11 -51.18 2.81 -6.68
C LEU A 11 -49.81 3.54 -6.67
N VAL A 12 -49.22 3.76 -5.49
CA VAL A 12 -47.88 4.33 -5.37
C VAL A 12 -46.90 3.22 -5.52
N ALA A 13 -46.26 3.13 -6.70
CA ALA A 13 -45.13 2.24 -6.94
C ALA A 13 -43.89 2.84 -6.28
N THR A 14 -43.48 2.28 -5.14
CA THR A 14 -42.20 2.61 -4.50
C THR A 14 -41.05 1.96 -5.32
N LEU A 15 -40.36 2.74 -6.12
CA LEU A 15 -39.05 2.34 -6.66
C LEU A 15 -38.06 2.27 -5.50
N ALA A 16 -37.73 1.06 -5.06
CA ALA A 16 -36.59 0.83 -4.19
C ALA A 16 -35.31 1.09 -5.02
N ALA A 17 -34.78 2.31 -4.94
CA ALA A 17 -33.45 2.61 -5.42
C ALA A 17 -32.46 1.87 -4.51
N GLY A 18 -32.02 0.68 -4.95
CA GLY A 18 -30.92 -0.05 -4.32
C GLY A 18 -29.68 0.82 -4.39
N SER A 19 -29.26 1.38 -3.25
CA SER A 19 -27.96 2.02 -3.12
C SER A 19 -26.91 0.93 -3.30
N VAL A 20 -26.26 0.87 -4.46
CA VAL A 20 -25.06 0.06 -4.66
C VAL A 20 -23.97 0.76 -3.84
N ALA A 21 -23.71 0.28 -2.64
CA ALA A 21 -22.54 0.69 -1.89
C ALA A 21 -21.34 0.08 -2.64
N PHE A 22 -20.59 0.89 -3.38
CA PHE A 22 -19.29 0.51 -3.92
C PHE A 22 -18.31 0.44 -2.76
N GLY A 23 -18.34 -0.67 -2.03
CA GLY A 23 -17.27 -1.07 -1.12
C GLY A 23 -16.25 -1.87 -1.93
N ALA A 24 -14.95 -1.67 -1.67
CA ALA A 24 -13.91 -2.46 -2.31
C ALA A 24 -14.15 -3.97 -2.09
N ASP A 25 -14.08 -4.75 -3.17
CA ASP A 25 -14.33 -6.21 -3.17
C ASP A 25 -13.00 -6.97 -3.16
N VAL A 26 -12.72 -7.66 -2.03
CA VAL A 26 -11.51 -8.45 -1.84
C VAL A 26 -11.40 -9.60 -2.85
N GLU A 27 -12.52 -10.24 -3.21
CA GLU A 27 -12.51 -11.35 -4.17
C GLU A 27 -12.33 -10.85 -5.61
N ALA A 28 -12.88 -9.70 -5.97
CA ALA A 28 -12.57 -9.04 -7.22
C ALA A 28 -11.08 -8.66 -7.27
N GLY A 29 -10.54 -8.11 -6.18
CA GLY A 29 -9.11 -7.82 -6.04
C GLY A 29 -8.23 -9.06 -6.19
N ARG A 30 -8.63 -10.20 -5.63
CA ARG A 30 -7.92 -11.47 -5.81
C ARG A 30 -7.84 -11.87 -7.28
N ARG A 31 -8.93 -11.82 -8.02
CA ARG A 31 -8.94 -12.14 -9.46
C ARG A 31 -8.06 -11.18 -10.26
N LYS A 32 -8.14 -9.89 -9.97
CA LYS A 32 -7.35 -8.85 -10.64
C LYS A 32 -5.85 -8.95 -10.31
N SER A 33 -5.48 -9.48 -9.14
CA SER A 33 -4.11 -9.63 -8.69
C SER A 33 -3.31 -10.73 -9.38
N GLU A 34 -3.93 -11.61 -10.18
CA GLU A 34 -3.25 -12.74 -10.83
C GLU A 34 -2.03 -12.30 -11.65
N LEU A 35 -2.18 -11.24 -12.46
CA LEU A 35 -1.06 -10.70 -13.24
C LEU A 35 0.02 -10.09 -12.35
N CYS A 36 -0.36 -9.42 -11.27
CA CYS A 36 0.56 -8.80 -10.32
C CYS A 36 1.38 -9.84 -9.56
N GLY A 37 0.79 -11.03 -9.36
CA GLY A 37 1.39 -12.16 -8.65
C GLY A 37 2.69 -12.66 -9.27
N ALA A 38 2.93 -12.44 -10.58
CA ALA A 38 4.16 -12.81 -11.25
C ALA A 38 5.41 -12.18 -10.60
N CYS A 39 5.29 -10.97 -10.07
CA CYS A 39 6.39 -10.26 -9.41
C CYS A 39 6.18 -10.14 -7.90
N HIS A 40 4.95 -9.78 -7.48
CA HIS A 40 4.64 -9.51 -6.07
C HIS A 40 4.25 -10.76 -5.28
N GLY A 41 4.23 -11.93 -5.91
CA GLY A 41 3.71 -13.16 -5.32
C GLY A 41 2.18 -13.23 -5.33
N PRO A 42 1.58 -14.43 -5.32
CA PRO A 42 0.13 -14.61 -5.48
C PRO A 42 -0.69 -14.01 -4.34
N ASP A 43 -0.07 -13.81 -3.19
CA ASP A 43 -0.63 -13.22 -1.98
C ASP A 43 0.07 -11.91 -1.58
N GLY A 44 0.84 -11.31 -2.48
CA GLY A 44 1.56 -10.08 -2.21
C GLY A 44 2.84 -10.24 -1.38
N ASN A 45 3.27 -11.47 -1.10
CA ASN A 45 4.57 -11.73 -0.46
C ASN A 45 5.62 -11.95 -1.57
N ALA A 46 6.26 -10.87 -2.00
CA ALA A 46 7.23 -10.89 -3.10
C ALA A 46 8.49 -11.67 -2.74
N MET A 47 9.02 -12.43 -3.71
CA MET A 47 10.27 -13.18 -3.56
C MET A 47 11.40 -12.62 -4.42
N ILE A 48 11.09 -11.80 -5.41
CA ILE A 48 12.07 -11.20 -6.33
C ILE A 48 12.76 -10.03 -5.61
N PRO A 49 14.11 -9.99 -5.55
CA PRO A 49 14.84 -8.86 -4.97
C PRO A 49 14.48 -7.54 -5.66
N GLY A 50 14.30 -6.48 -4.89
CA GLY A 50 13.90 -5.17 -5.40
C GLY A 50 12.39 -5.00 -5.66
N THR A 51 11.61 -6.10 -5.63
CA THR A 51 10.16 -6.04 -5.72
C THR A 51 9.56 -5.93 -4.32
N PRO A 52 8.71 -4.93 -4.04
CA PRO A 52 8.12 -4.79 -2.73
C PRO A 52 7.06 -5.84 -2.43
N SER A 53 7.00 -6.31 -1.17
CA SER A 53 5.86 -7.04 -0.66
C SER A 53 4.67 -6.10 -0.46
N LEU A 54 3.48 -6.57 -0.86
CA LEU A 54 2.21 -5.87 -0.78
C LEU A 54 1.31 -6.42 0.33
N ALA A 55 1.57 -7.64 0.80
CA ALA A 55 0.80 -8.28 1.86
C ALA A 55 0.77 -7.42 3.13
N GLY A 56 -0.43 -7.20 3.67
CA GLY A 56 -0.65 -6.39 4.86
C GLY A 56 -0.35 -4.90 4.70
N GLN A 57 -0.14 -4.41 3.48
CA GLN A 57 -0.04 -2.96 3.26
C GLN A 57 -1.40 -2.30 3.51
N PRO A 58 -1.43 -1.15 4.19
CA PRO A 58 -2.69 -0.44 4.40
C PRO A 58 -3.41 -0.14 3.07
N THR A 59 -4.71 -0.38 3.04
CA THR A 59 -5.54 -0.20 1.84
C THR A 59 -5.35 1.17 1.21
N PHE A 60 -5.41 2.23 2.02
CA PHE A 60 -5.25 3.60 1.52
C PHE A 60 -3.85 3.83 0.92
N PHE A 61 -2.80 3.29 1.54
CA PHE A 61 -1.43 3.37 1.01
C PHE A 61 -1.33 2.72 -0.37
N THR A 62 -1.77 1.46 -0.49
CA THR A 62 -1.69 0.72 -1.77
C THR A 62 -2.49 1.41 -2.87
N HIS A 63 -3.73 1.81 -2.58
CA HIS A 63 -4.59 2.54 -3.51
C HIS A 63 -3.90 3.81 -4.03
N TRP A 64 -3.35 4.64 -3.13
CA TRP A 64 -2.62 5.85 -3.51
C TRP A 64 -1.36 5.58 -4.33
N GLN A 65 -0.62 4.50 -4.05
CA GLN A 65 0.55 4.17 -4.86
C GLN A 65 0.15 3.83 -6.31
N LEU A 66 -0.94 3.10 -6.51
CA LEU A 66 -1.45 2.79 -7.84
C LEU A 66 -1.89 4.06 -8.59
N ILE A 67 -2.66 4.94 -7.94
CA ILE A 67 -3.03 6.24 -8.50
C ILE A 67 -1.79 7.06 -8.89
N LYS A 68 -0.77 7.12 -8.03
CA LYS A 68 0.46 7.89 -8.32
C LYS A 68 1.22 7.33 -9.51
N TYR A 69 1.22 6.02 -9.72
CA TYR A 69 1.81 5.40 -10.92
C TYR A 69 1.00 5.75 -12.17
N ARG A 70 -0.33 5.61 -12.13
CA ARG A 70 -1.22 5.95 -13.24
C ARG A 70 -1.09 7.41 -13.67
N ASP A 71 -1.06 8.31 -12.69
CA ASP A 71 -0.99 9.77 -12.92
C ASP A 71 0.43 10.28 -13.21
N GLY A 72 1.44 9.39 -13.25
CA GLY A 72 2.83 9.75 -13.52
C GLY A 72 3.53 10.52 -12.39
N ARG A 73 2.88 10.69 -11.22
CA ARG A 73 3.50 11.31 -10.02
C ARG A 73 4.52 10.40 -9.34
N ARG A 74 4.43 9.10 -9.58
CA ARG A 74 5.44 8.11 -9.26
C ARG A 74 5.76 7.35 -10.53
N LYS A 75 7.05 7.25 -10.88
CA LYS A 75 7.48 6.61 -12.12
C LYS A 75 8.24 5.32 -11.83
N ASP A 76 7.90 4.31 -12.58
CA ASP A 76 8.61 3.03 -12.65
C ASP A 76 8.29 2.41 -14.01
N GLU A 77 9.29 1.85 -14.68
CA GLU A 77 9.16 1.35 -16.07
C GLU A 77 8.05 0.31 -16.23
N LEU A 78 7.87 -0.56 -15.22
CA LEU A 78 6.86 -1.60 -15.26
C LEU A 78 5.54 -1.14 -14.62
N MET A 79 5.61 -0.63 -13.38
CA MET A 79 4.40 -0.32 -12.62
C MET A 79 3.57 0.81 -13.22
N SER A 80 4.20 1.78 -13.91
CA SER A 80 3.45 2.85 -14.59
C SER A 80 2.59 2.30 -15.72
N GLY A 81 3.09 1.32 -16.49
CA GLY A 81 2.32 0.65 -17.55
C GLY A 81 1.15 -0.16 -16.99
N PHE A 82 1.39 -0.97 -15.96
CA PHE A 82 0.31 -1.75 -15.34
C PHE A 82 -0.77 -0.87 -14.70
N ALA A 83 -0.37 0.20 -14.02
CA ALA A 83 -1.31 1.08 -13.34
C ALA A 83 -2.15 1.92 -14.33
N ALA A 84 -1.64 2.21 -15.52
CA ALA A 84 -2.36 2.99 -16.55
C ALA A 84 -3.67 2.32 -16.97
N GLU A 85 -3.73 0.99 -16.94
CA GLU A 85 -4.88 0.19 -17.36
C GLU A 85 -5.93 -0.02 -16.25
N LEU A 86 -5.64 0.40 -14.99
CA LEU A 86 -6.51 0.17 -13.86
C LEU A 86 -7.54 1.29 -13.68
N SER A 87 -8.80 0.92 -13.49
CA SER A 87 -9.85 1.82 -13.02
C SER A 87 -9.67 2.14 -11.52
N ASP A 88 -10.38 3.14 -11.02
CA ASP A 88 -10.39 3.46 -9.58
C ASP A 88 -10.94 2.30 -8.75
N GLU A 89 -11.94 1.58 -9.28
CA GLU A 89 -12.50 0.38 -8.67
C GLU A 89 -11.47 -0.75 -8.61
N ASP A 90 -10.74 -1.03 -9.72
CA ASP A 90 -9.68 -2.03 -9.75
C ASP A 90 -8.61 -1.75 -8.69
N MET A 91 -8.20 -0.49 -8.58
CA MET A 91 -7.20 -0.07 -7.59
C MET A 91 -7.70 -0.24 -6.15
N ALA A 92 -8.98 0.05 -5.89
CA ALA A 92 -9.60 -0.12 -4.59
C ALA A 92 -9.69 -1.61 -4.21
N ASP A 93 -10.12 -2.46 -5.13
CA ASP A 93 -10.24 -3.91 -4.94
C ASP A 93 -8.87 -4.56 -4.70
N LEU A 94 -7.87 -4.23 -5.51
CA LEU A 94 -6.49 -4.69 -5.34
C LEU A 94 -5.91 -4.27 -3.99
N ALA A 95 -6.16 -3.03 -3.59
CA ALA A 95 -5.70 -2.51 -2.30
C ALA A 95 -6.37 -3.25 -1.13
N ALA A 96 -7.66 -3.54 -1.22
CA ALA A 96 -8.37 -4.32 -0.21
C ALA A 96 -7.87 -5.77 -0.14
N PHE A 97 -7.64 -6.40 -1.30
CA PHE A 97 -7.08 -7.75 -1.36
C PHE A 97 -5.72 -7.83 -0.67
N TYR A 98 -4.76 -6.98 -1.03
CA TYR A 98 -3.43 -7.02 -0.44
C TYR A 98 -3.41 -6.66 1.04
N ALA A 99 -4.27 -5.76 1.49
CA ALA A 99 -4.41 -5.42 2.91
C ALA A 99 -4.91 -6.61 3.75
N ALA A 100 -5.74 -7.48 3.17
CA ALA A 100 -6.24 -8.69 3.82
C ALA A 100 -5.22 -9.84 3.85
N GLN A 101 -4.11 -9.74 3.10
CA GLN A 101 -3.10 -10.80 3.07
C GLN A 101 -2.20 -10.74 4.29
N LYS A 102 -1.78 -11.92 4.77
CA LYS A 102 -0.84 -12.03 5.88
C LYS A 102 0.60 -11.82 5.39
N PRO A 103 1.33 -10.83 5.92
CA PRO A 103 2.75 -10.71 5.65
C PRO A 103 3.51 -11.95 6.11
N ARG A 104 4.51 -12.36 5.34
CA ARG A 104 5.41 -13.44 5.72
C ARG A 104 6.84 -12.91 5.86
N PRO A 105 7.63 -13.47 6.81
CA PRO A 105 9.04 -13.18 6.89
C PRO A 105 9.70 -13.46 5.54
N ARG A 106 10.56 -12.54 5.12
CA ARG A 106 11.34 -12.68 3.88
C ARG A 106 12.76 -13.13 4.23
N GLU A 107 13.29 -14.07 3.48
CA GLU A 107 14.72 -14.36 3.52
C GLU A 107 15.47 -13.19 2.89
N SER A 108 15.97 -12.30 3.73
CA SER A 108 16.85 -11.20 3.35
C SER A 108 18.24 -11.44 3.91
N ALA A 109 19.27 -11.18 3.12
CA ALA A 109 20.65 -11.21 3.60
C ALA A 109 20.92 -10.02 4.53
N VAL A 110 20.31 -10.06 5.72
CA VAL A 110 20.42 -9.01 6.74
C VAL A 110 21.78 -9.11 7.43
N ASP A 111 22.52 -8.00 7.44
CA ASP A 111 23.74 -7.86 8.27
C ASP A 111 23.32 -7.59 9.72
N PRO A 112 23.67 -8.49 10.68
CA PRO A 112 23.25 -8.34 12.06
C PRO A 112 23.79 -7.08 12.75
N ALA A 113 25.01 -6.65 12.41
CA ALA A 113 25.61 -5.45 13.00
C ALA A 113 24.91 -4.18 12.53
N LYS A 114 24.61 -4.10 11.23
CA LYS A 114 23.81 -3.00 10.67
C LYS A 114 22.39 -3.00 11.24
N ALA A 115 21.75 -4.15 11.35
CA ALA A 115 20.41 -4.26 11.94
C ALA A 115 20.39 -3.80 13.41
N ALA A 116 21.38 -4.19 14.20
CA ALA A 116 21.49 -3.73 15.60
C ALA A 116 21.61 -2.18 15.68
N ALA A 117 22.44 -1.58 14.82
CA ALA A 117 22.56 -0.12 14.72
C ALA A 117 21.24 0.53 14.27
N GLY A 118 20.56 -0.07 13.27
CA GLY A 118 19.30 0.43 12.72
C GLY A 118 18.16 0.52 13.72
N ARG A 119 18.12 -0.38 14.70
CA ARG A 119 17.12 -0.35 15.79
C ARG A 119 17.13 0.98 16.55
N ALA A 120 18.31 1.45 16.94
CA ALA A 120 18.45 2.73 17.65
C ALA A 120 18.08 3.94 16.75
N LEU A 121 18.33 3.82 15.45
CA LEU A 121 18.03 4.87 14.47
C LEU A 121 16.52 5.04 14.25
N VAL A 122 15.73 3.98 14.28
CA VAL A 122 14.25 4.07 14.20
C VAL A 122 13.70 4.95 15.30
N ALA A 123 14.23 4.82 16.55
CA ALA A 123 13.82 5.67 17.66
C ALA A 123 14.34 7.10 17.50
N ARG A 124 15.62 7.26 17.13
CA ARG A 124 16.27 8.58 16.96
C ARG A 124 15.58 9.43 15.91
N HIS A 125 15.20 8.84 14.79
CA HIS A 125 14.57 9.53 13.68
C HIS A 125 13.04 9.45 13.71
N HIS A 126 12.45 8.99 14.82
CA HIS A 126 10.99 8.95 15.06
C HIS A 126 10.17 8.21 13.98
N CYS A 127 10.76 7.20 13.30
CA CYS A 127 10.11 6.49 12.22
C CYS A 127 8.77 5.86 12.66
N SER A 128 8.72 5.31 13.87
CA SER A 128 7.53 4.68 14.45
C SER A 128 6.39 5.66 14.75
N SER A 129 6.64 6.97 14.79
CA SER A 129 5.57 7.97 15.02
C SER A 129 4.53 7.98 13.89
N CYS A 130 4.97 7.71 12.65
CA CYS A 130 4.11 7.61 11.48
C CYS A 130 3.86 6.15 11.06
N HIS A 131 4.93 5.34 11.03
CA HIS A 131 4.86 3.95 10.58
C HIS A 131 4.37 2.97 11.65
N MET A 132 3.98 3.43 12.84
CA MET A 132 3.52 2.68 14.00
C MET A 132 4.65 1.93 14.73
N PRO A 133 4.45 1.52 16.01
CA PRO A 133 5.52 0.97 16.86
C PRO A 133 6.20 -0.28 16.30
N LYS A 134 5.47 -1.13 15.59
CA LYS A 134 6.01 -2.34 14.93
C LYS A 134 6.35 -2.10 13.47
N LEU A 135 6.31 -0.87 13.00
CA LEU A 135 6.46 -0.47 11.60
C LEU A 135 5.45 -1.17 10.67
N GLU A 136 4.27 -1.48 11.20
CA GLU A 136 3.17 -2.14 10.49
C GLU A 136 2.38 -1.22 9.57
N GLY A 137 2.59 0.09 9.69
CA GLY A 137 1.89 1.09 8.87
C GLY A 137 0.43 1.31 9.24
N GLN A 138 -0.14 2.39 8.75
CA GLN A 138 -1.56 2.71 8.87
C GLN A 138 -2.00 3.76 7.85
N LYS A 139 -3.23 3.70 7.39
CA LYS A 139 -3.77 4.69 6.43
C LYS A 139 -2.83 4.89 5.23
N GLN A 140 -2.30 6.11 5.03
CA GLN A 140 -1.33 6.44 3.98
C GLN A 140 0.12 6.08 4.32
N MET A 141 0.41 5.67 5.56
CA MET A 141 1.75 5.28 6.00
C MET A 141 2.00 3.81 5.69
N ALA A 142 3.06 3.54 4.95
CA ALA A 142 3.43 2.18 4.55
C ALA A 142 3.73 1.27 5.74
N ARG A 143 3.34 0.00 5.61
CA ARG A 143 3.96 -1.09 6.37
C ARG A 143 5.41 -1.24 5.89
N LEU A 144 6.36 -1.17 6.79
CA LEU A 144 7.80 -1.31 6.51
C LEU A 144 8.35 -2.65 6.98
N ALA A 145 7.85 -3.18 8.11
CA ALA A 145 8.37 -4.40 8.74
C ALA A 145 8.45 -5.57 7.75
N GLY A 146 9.61 -6.19 7.62
CA GLY A 146 9.88 -7.32 6.74
C GLY A 146 9.87 -7.00 5.24
N GLN A 147 9.97 -5.72 4.87
CA GLN A 147 10.02 -5.31 3.45
C GLN A 147 11.37 -5.66 2.82
N ASP A 148 11.39 -5.80 1.50
CA ASP A 148 12.60 -6.12 0.74
C ASP A 148 13.73 -5.13 0.99
N LEU A 149 14.91 -5.66 1.32
CA LEU A 149 16.09 -4.86 1.66
C LEU A 149 16.52 -3.94 0.49
N THR A 150 16.55 -4.47 -0.72
CA THR A 150 16.96 -3.71 -1.91
C THR A 150 15.96 -2.60 -2.22
N TYR A 151 14.68 -2.90 -2.08
CA TYR A 151 13.61 -1.91 -2.24
C TYR A 151 13.67 -0.81 -1.17
N LEU A 152 13.89 -1.15 0.11
CA LEU A 152 14.08 -0.18 1.19
C LEU A 152 15.26 0.74 0.92
N LEU A 153 16.40 0.19 0.51
CA LEU A 153 17.59 0.97 0.15
C LEU A 153 17.30 1.91 -1.02
N LYS A 154 16.65 1.40 -2.10
CA LYS A 154 16.24 2.22 -3.25
C LYS A 154 15.39 3.40 -2.81
N LEU A 155 14.36 3.17 -1.98
CA LEU A 155 13.44 4.23 -1.58
C LEU A 155 14.06 5.24 -0.61
N LEU A 156 14.78 4.79 0.43
CA LEU A 156 15.41 5.71 1.39
C LEU A 156 16.45 6.60 0.71
N ARG A 157 17.25 6.04 -0.18
CA ARG A 157 18.20 6.81 -1.00
C ARG A 157 17.48 7.77 -1.94
N GLY A 158 16.39 7.32 -2.55
CA GLY A 158 15.57 8.14 -3.43
C GLY A 158 14.92 9.32 -2.70
N PHE A 159 14.38 9.12 -1.50
CA PHE A 159 13.84 10.23 -0.69
C PHE A 159 14.94 11.22 -0.30
N LYS A 160 16.12 10.71 0.12
CA LYS A 160 17.26 11.61 0.41
C LYS A 160 17.73 12.41 -0.81
N ALA A 161 17.74 11.79 -1.97
CA ALA A 161 18.11 12.43 -3.24
C ALA A 161 16.96 13.23 -3.88
N GLN A 162 15.78 13.26 -3.27
CA GLN A 162 14.56 13.91 -3.79
C GLN A 162 14.11 13.37 -5.17
N THR A 163 14.43 12.12 -5.45
CA THR A 163 14.04 11.42 -6.70
C THR A 163 12.89 10.43 -6.49
N ALA A 164 12.59 10.05 -5.24
CA ALA A 164 11.42 9.25 -4.91
C ALA A 164 10.22 10.15 -4.60
N SER A 165 9.03 9.70 -5.04
CA SER A 165 7.78 10.42 -4.80
C SER A 165 7.10 9.94 -3.54
N ASP A 166 6.82 10.83 -2.60
CA ASP A 166 5.91 10.64 -1.49
C ASP A 166 4.61 11.45 -1.66
N LEU A 167 3.69 11.38 -0.70
CA LEU A 167 2.39 12.04 -0.84
C LEU A 167 2.47 13.56 -0.66
N ASP A 168 3.25 13.99 0.33
CA ASP A 168 3.28 15.36 0.85
C ASP A 168 4.68 15.87 1.18
N GLY A 169 5.72 15.16 0.74
CA GLY A 169 7.12 15.50 1.03
C GLY A 169 7.61 15.06 2.42
N THR A 170 6.74 14.42 3.23
CA THR A 170 7.09 14.02 4.60
C THR A 170 8.27 13.05 4.64
N MET A 171 8.28 12.01 3.78
CA MET A 171 9.39 11.06 3.72
C MET A 171 10.65 11.70 3.14
N THR A 172 10.51 12.59 2.19
CA THR A 172 11.62 13.38 1.65
C THR A 172 12.28 14.18 2.76
N MET A 173 11.53 14.89 3.57
CA MET A 173 12.05 15.64 4.71
C MET A 173 12.67 14.74 5.78
N ALA A 174 12.02 13.64 6.13
CA ALA A 174 12.52 12.68 7.12
C ALA A 174 13.84 12.03 6.72
N ALA A 175 14.09 11.87 5.41
CA ALA A 175 15.32 11.26 4.90
C ALA A 175 16.49 12.24 4.80
N GLN A 176 16.27 13.58 4.82
CA GLN A 176 17.34 14.56 4.65
C GLN A 176 18.48 14.43 5.69
N PRO A 177 18.22 14.26 7.01
CA PRO A 177 19.27 14.16 8.00
C PRO A 177 20.04 12.83 7.95
N LEU A 178 19.51 11.79 7.28
CA LEU A 178 20.13 10.48 7.29
C LEU A 178 21.46 10.45 6.53
N THR A 179 22.48 9.86 7.10
CA THR A 179 23.72 9.50 6.38
C THR A 179 23.51 8.25 5.54
N ALA A 180 24.40 8.00 4.59
CA ALA A 180 24.37 6.77 3.79
C ALA A 180 24.47 5.52 4.67
N GLN A 181 25.29 5.55 5.72
CA GLN A 181 25.44 4.45 6.67
C GLN A 181 24.18 4.23 7.51
N GLU A 182 23.50 5.30 7.93
CA GLU A 182 22.23 5.18 8.66
C GLU A 182 21.11 4.62 7.76
N ILE A 183 21.07 5.00 6.49
CA ILE A 183 20.13 4.42 5.51
C ILE A 183 20.34 2.90 5.39
N GLU A 184 21.60 2.45 5.29
CA GLU A 184 21.89 1.01 5.26
C GLU A 184 21.45 0.32 6.56
N SER A 185 21.81 0.88 7.72
CA SER A 185 21.46 0.32 9.01
C SER A 185 19.95 0.22 9.21
N LEU A 186 19.20 1.28 8.87
CA LEU A 186 17.74 1.30 8.91
C LEU A 186 17.15 0.23 7.99
N ALA A 187 17.62 0.13 6.75
CA ALA A 187 17.11 -0.85 5.79
C ALA A 187 17.34 -2.29 6.27
N HIS A 188 18.54 -2.60 6.80
CA HIS A 188 18.81 -3.92 7.35
C HIS A 188 17.96 -4.25 8.58
N TYR A 189 17.76 -3.30 9.49
CA TYR A 189 16.87 -3.52 10.63
C TYR A 189 15.43 -3.79 10.20
N ILE A 190 14.89 -2.93 9.33
CA ILE A 190 13.50 -3.01 8.87
C ILE A 190 13.24 -4.30 8.09
N ALA A 191 14.18 -4.69 7.20
CA ALA A 191 14.07 -5.93 6.43
C ALA A 191 14.13 -7.19 7.31
N GLY A 192 14.83 -7.13 8.44
CA GLY A 192 14.96 -8.24 9.39
C GLY A 192 13.80 -8.37 10.39
N LEU A 193 12.83 -7.45 10.38
CA LEU A 193 11.68 -7.54 11.28
C LEU A 193 10.77 -8.68 10.84
N THR A 194 10.59 -9.63 11.73
CA THR A 194 9.49 -10.59 11.72
C THR A 194 8.47 -10.10 12.72
N GLU A 195 7.19 -10.16 12.42
CA GLU A 195 6.11 -9.63 13.29
C GLU A 195 6.28 -9.94 14.76
#